data_0ff7b422f736edf7984364e6dbf1303f
#
_entry.id   0ff7b422f736edf7984364e6dbf1303f
#
_cell.length_a   1.000
_cell.length_b   1.000
_cell.length_c   1.000
_cell.angle_alpha   90.00
_cell.angle_beta   90.00
_cell.angle_gamma   90.00
#
_symmetry.space_group_name_H-M   'P 1'
#
loop_
_entity.id
_entity.type
_entity.pdbx_description
1 polymer ?
#
loop_
_entity_poly.entity_id
_entity_poly.type
_entity_poly.pdbx_seq_one_letter_code
_entity_poly.pdbx_strand_id
1 'polypeptide(L)'
;MMTDNYLQMMIESLVMKRDILKQISKLNISQYDMATMDSSLFNDSEFYSSIEQKGELIDKLLELDNGFEALFERVKKSIGDNKQAYAKQIKELQDLIKEITDLSVKVQAQELRNKVVVGRKFNKMKADIQNAKRSTKMANAYYKVQRNIDYTPQFMDKKK
;
A
#
# COMPACT_ATOMS: atom_id res chain seq x y z
N MET A 1 -22.46 -14.28 18.34
CA MET A 1 -23.13 -13.07 17.95
C MET A 1 -22.20 -11.88 17.94
N MET A 2 -21.81 -11.31 19.06
CA MET A 2 -20.81 -10.22 19.05
C MET A 2 -19.48 -10.67 18.43
N THR A 3 -19.03 -11.88 18.75
CA THR A 3 -17.79 -12.43 18.20
C THR A 3 -17.87 -12.58 16.68
N ASP A 4 -18.98 -13.08 16.17
CA ASP A 4 -19.19 -13.20 14.72
C ASP A 4 -19.13 -11.85 14.04
N ASN A 5 -19.71 -10.81 14.64
CA ASN A 5 -19.70 -9.46 14.10
C ASN A 5 -18.27 -8.88 14.07
N TYR A 6 -17.51 -9.08 15.15
CA TYR A 6 -16.12 -8.62 15.20
C TYR A 6 -15.25 -9.35 14.19
N LEU A 7 -15.43 -10.67 14.06
CA LEU A 7 -14.70 -11.47 13.07
C LEU A 7 -15.02 -11.02 11.65
N GLN A 8 -16.31 -10.76 11.37
CA GLN A 8 -16.72 -10.26 10.06
C GLN A 8 -16.12 -8.89 9.76
N MET A 9 -16.10 -7.99 10.73
CA MET A 9 -15.46 -6.69 10.58
C MET A 9 -13.98 -6.81 10.29
N MET A 10 -13.28 -7.73 10.96
CA MET A 10 -11.85 -8.00 10.69
C MET A 10 -11.65 -8.52 9.29
N ILE A 11 -12.45 -9.49 8.87
CA ILE A 11 -12.36 -10.08 7.53
C ILE A 11 -12.56 -8.98 6.47
N GLU A 12 -13.60 -8.17 6.64
CA GLU A 12 -13.89 -7.07 5.72
C GLU A 12 -12.76 -6.05 5.66
N SER A 13 -12.19 -5.71 6.80
CA SER A 13 -11.05 -4.80 6.89
C SER A 13 -9.84 -5.35 6.14
N LEU A 14 -9.54 -6.63 6.32
CA LEU A 14 -8.42 -7.29 5.64
C LEU A 14 -8.65 -7.42 4.14
N VAL A 15 -9.89 -7.70 3.71
CA VAL A 15 -10.25 -7.73 2.30
C VAL A 15 -10.02 -6.36 1.67
N MET A 16 -10.45 -5.29 2.33
CA MET A 16 -10.21 -3.92 1.86
C MET A 16 -8.72 -3.62 1.76
N LYS A 17 -7.95 -4.01 2.76
CA LYS A 17 -6.49 -3.80 2.76
C LYS A 17 -5.82 -4.54 1.61
N ARG A 18 -6.21 -5.81 1.39
CA ARG A 18 -5.72 -6.60 0.25
C ARG A 18 -5.99 -5.88 -1.07
N ASP A 19 -7.22 -5.43 -1.26
CA ASP A 19 -7.62 -4.79 -2.52
C ASP A 19 -6.88 -3.46 -2.73
N ILE A 20 -6.67 -2.69 -1.68
CA ILE A 20 -5.87 -1.46 -1.74
C ILE A 20 -4.42 -1.77 -2.14
N LEU A 21 -3.82 -2.78 -1.54
CA LEU A 21 -2.44 -3.19 -1.88
C LEU A 21 -2.32 -3.64 -3.34
N LYS A 22 -3.34 -4.33 -3.86
CA LYS A 22 -3.38 -4.71 -5.28
C LYS A 22 -3.43 -3.49 -6.18
N GLN A 23 -4.22 -2.47 -5.81
CA GLN A 23 -4.29 -1.23 -6.57
C GLN A 23 -2.98 -0.45 -6.52
N ILE A 24 -2.33 -0.39 -5.36
CA ILE A 24 -1.01 0.24 -5.22
C ILE A 24 0.01 -0.47 -6.11
N SER A 25 -0.02 -1.81 -6.14
CA SER A 25 0.87 -2.59 -7.00
C SER A 25 0.69 -2.25 -8.47
N LYS A 26 -0.55 -2.09 -8.94
CA LYS A 26 -0.84 -1.68 -10.32
C LYS A 26 -0.30 -0.29 -10.63
N LEU A 27 -0.47 0.65 -9.70
CA LEU A 27 0.07 2.00 -9.86
C LEU A 27 1.60 1.99 -9.90
N ASN A 28 2.23 1.14 -9.10
CA ASN A 28 3.68 0.99 -9.10
C ASN A 28 4.20 0.47 -10.45
N ILE A 29 3.50 -0.49 -11.05
CA ILE A 29 3.83 -0.99 -12.37
C ILE A 29 3.71 0.14 -13.41
N SER A 30 2.62 0.90 -13.34
CA SER A 30 2.38 2.04 -14.21
C SER A 30 3.47 3.11 -14.06
N GLN A 31 3.86 3.44 -12.85
CA GLN A 31 4.93 4.41 -12.58
C GLN A 31 6.28 3.93 -13.12
N TYR A 32 6.56 2.63 -12.97
CA TYR A 32 7.77 2.05 -13.53
C TYR A 32 7.80 2.19 -15.05
N ASP A 33 6.69 1.85 -15.71
CA ASP A 33 6.57 1.94 -17.16
C ASP A 33 6.76 3.38 -17.63
N MET A 34 6.12 4.33 -16.96
CA MET A 34 6.27 5.75 -17.30
C MET A 34 7.72 6.24 -17.09
N ALA A 35 8.36 5.82 -16.01
CA ALA A 35 9.71 6.25 -15.69
C ALA A 35 10.78 5.65 -16.63
N THR A 36 10.48 4.50 -17.25
CA THR A 36 11.42 3.80 -18.14
C THR A 36 11.14 4.04 -19.62
N MET A 37 10.02 4.70 -19.96
CA MET A 37 9.73 5.00 -21.36
C MET A 37 10.59 6.16 -21.87
N ASP A 38 10.62 6.33 -23.19
CA ASP A 38 11.32 7.42 -23.84
C ASP A 38 10.79 8.77 -23.29
N SER A 39 11.70 9.72 -23.06
CA SER A 39 11.36 11.04 -22.55
C SER A 39 10.33 11.78 -23.40
N SER A 40 10.32 11.53 -24.71
CA SER A 40 9.34 12.13 -25.64
C SER A 40 7.91 11.64 -25.37
N LEU A 41 7.75 10.47 -24.73
CA LEU A 41 6.47 9.85 -24.43
C LEU A 41 6.02 10.09 -22.99
N PHE A 42 6.88 10.69 -22.17
CA PHE A 42 6.58 10.92 -20.75
C PHE A 42 5.50 11.98 -20.58
N ASN A 43 4.43 11.62 -19.91
CA ASN A 43 3.29 12.50 -19.67
C ASN A 43 3.24 12.90 -18.20
N ASP A 44 3.51 14.17 -17.93
CA ASP A 44 3.52 14.73 -16.58
C ASP A 44 2.17 14.54 -15.87
N SER A 45 1.08 14.82 -16.60
CA SER A 45 -0.27 14.75 -16.06
C SER A 45 -0.62 13.34 -15.59
N GLU A 46 -0.27 12.32 -16.39
CA GLU A 46 -0.49 10.92 -16.01
C GLU A 46 0.34 10.53 -14.80
N PHE A 47 1.60 10.98 -14.74
CA PHE A 47 2.47 10.69 -13.63
C PHE A 47 1.96 11.33 -12.34
N TYR A 48 1.54 12.60 -12.38
CA TYR A 48 0.92 13.27 -11.24
C TYR A 48 -0.35 12.56 -10.79
N SER A 49 -1.19 12.15 -11.72
CA SER A 49 -2.41 11.40 -11.40
C SER A 49 -2.08 10.11 -10.66
N SER A 50 -1.05 9.40 -11.08
CA SER A 50 -0.61 8.16 -10.40
C SER A 50 -0.14 8.43 -8.97
N ILE A 51 0.56 9.55 -8.75
CA ILE A 51 1.01 9.96 -7.41
C ILE A 51 -0.19 10.24 -6.51
N GLU A 52 -1.17 11.01 -7.00
CA GLU A 52 -2.37 11.36 -6.23
C GLU A 52 -3.19 10.13 -5.87
N GLN A 53 -3.42 9.25 -6.82
CA GLN A 53 -4.16 8.00 -6.59
C GLN A 53 -3.47 7.13 -5.55
N LYS A 54 -2.15 7.01 -5.65
CA LYS A 54 -1.36 6.24 -4.70
C LYS A 54 -1.43 6.85 -3.31
N GLY A 55 -1.36 8.18 -3.21
CA GLY A 55 -1.49 8.90 -1.94
C GLY A 55 -2.83 8.64 -1.27
N GLU A 56 -3.92 8.68 -2.01
CA GLU A 56 -5.26 8.39 -1.49
C GLU A 56 -5.38 6.95 -0.97
N LEU A 57 -4.80 6.00 -1.70
CA LEU A 57 -4.81 4.59 -1.30
C LEU A 57 -4.01 4.37 -0.03
N ILE A 58 -2.87 5.03 0.11
CA ILE A 58 -2.03 4.94 1.32
C ILE A 58 -2.77 5.53 2.52
N ASP A 59 -3.48 6.65 2.33
CA ASP A 59 -4.28 7.25 3.42
C ASP A 59 -5.36 6.29 3.90
N LYS A 60 -6.03 5.60 2.99
CA LYS A 60 -7.03 4.57 3.35
C LYS A 60 -6.38 3.41 4.10
N LEU A 61 -5.18 3.01 3.68
CA LEU A 61 -4.44 1.95 4.35
C LEU A 61 -4.14 2.31 5.80
N LEU A 62 -3.69 3.54 6.03
CA LEU A 62 -3.39 4.05 7.38
C LEU A 62 -4.64 4.08 8.25
N GLU A 63 -5.79 4.48 7.70
CA GLU A 63 -7.08 4.44 8.42
C GLU A 63 -7.43 3.02 8.85
N LEU A 64 -7.28 2.05 7.95
CA LEU A 64 -7.57 0.65 8.24
C LEU A 64 -6.65 0.11 9.34
N ASP A 65 -5.37 0.45 9.27
CA ASP A 65 -4.38 0.00 10.26
C ASP A 65 -4.66 0.58 11.66
N ASN A 66 -5.13 1.82 11.73
CA ASN A 66 -5.43 2.47 13.01
C ASN A 66 -6.53 1.76 13.80
N GLY A 67 -7.55 1.24 13.12
CA GLY A 67 -8.65 0.56 13.79
C GLY A 67 -8.41 -0.92 14.06
N PHE A 68 -7.45 -1.50 13.36
CA PHE A 68 -7.28 -2.96 13.32
C PHE A 68 -6.84 -3.54 14.66
N GLU A 69 -5.90 -2.92 15.33
CA GLU A 69 -5.36 -3.44 16.60
C GLU A 69 -6.43 -3.53 17.70
N ALA A 70 -7.26 -2.50 17.83
CA ALA A 70 -8.36 -2.50 18.80
C ALA A 70 -9.37 -3.60 18.47
N LEU A 71 -9.69 -3.77 17.20
CA LEU A 71 -10.61 -4.80 16.74
C LEU A 71 -10.04 -6.20 16.99
N PHE A 72 -8.77 -6.39 16.73
CA PHE A 72 -8.06 -7.65 16.97
C PHE A 72 -8.12 -8.05 18.44
N GLU A 73 -7.88 -7.10 19.35
CA GLU A 73 -7.96 -7.35 20.80
C GLU A 73 -9.37 -7.74 21.24
N ARG A 74 -10.39 -7.09 20.69
CA ARG A 74 -11.79 -7.43 20.98
C ARG A 74 -12.13 -8.83 20.51
N VAL A 75 -11.69 -9.22 19.32
CA VAL A 75 -11.93 -10.56 18.78
C VAL A 75 -11.23 -11.59 19.65
N LYS A 76 -9.99 -11.35 20.01
CA LYS A 76 -9.19 -12.24 20.83
C LYS A 76 -9.86 -12.52 22.18
N LYS A 77 -10.36 -11.47 22.84
CA LYS A 77 -11.08 -11.58 24.11
C LYS A 77 -12.40 -12.33 23.93
N SER A 78 -13.12 -12.00 22.88
CA SER A 78 -14.45 -12.54 22.62
C SER A 78 -14.40 -14.04 22.29
N ILE A 79 -13.39 -14.48 21.58
CA ILE A 79 -13.19 -15.90 21.25
C ILE A 79 -12.79 -16.69 22.50
N GLY A 80 -11.89 -16.15 23.32
CA GLY A 80 -11.37 -16.84 24.49
C GLY A 80 -10.84 -18.24 24.13
N ASP A 81 -11.35 -19.26 24.82
CA ASP A 81 -10.95 -20.65 24.58
C ASP A 81 -11.80 -21.34 23.52
N ASN A 82 -12.76 -20.64 22.92
CA ASN A 82 -13.78 -21.21 22.04
C ASN A 82 -13.35 -21.17 20.55
N LYS A 83 -12.07 -21.42 20.29
CA LYS A 83 -11.49 -21.33 18.95
C LYS A 83 -12.13 -22.24 17.92
N GLN A 84 -12.58 -23.43 18.34
CA GLN A 84 -13.16 -24.39 17.41
C GLN A 84 -14.49 -23.93 16.82
N ALA A 85 -15.26 -23.17 17.58
CA ALA A 85 -16.53 -22.61 17.11
C ALA A 85 -16.31 -21.63 15.94
N TYR A 86 -15.13 -21.02 15.83
CA TYR A 86 -14.80 -20.01 14.84
C TYR A 86 -13.69 -20.47 13.89
N ALA A 87 -13.43 -21.77 13.80
CA ALA A 87 -12.32 -22.32 13.02
C ALA A 87 -12.32 -21.86 11.56
N LYS A 88 -13.51 -21.78 10.94
CA LYS A 88 -13.65 -21.36 9.55
C LYS A 88 -13.23 -19.90 9.35
N GLN A 89 -13.73 -19.01 10.21
CA GLN A 89 -13.41 -17.59 10.15
C GLN A 89 -11.93 -17.34 10.47
N ILE A 90 -11.37 -18.05 11.43
CA ILE A 90 -9.95 -17.96 11.78
C ILE A 90 -9.08 -18.37 10.59
N LYS A 91 -9.47 -19.46 9.90
CA LYS A 91 -8.76 -19.92 8.70
C LYS A 91 -8.80 -18.85 7.61
N GLU A 92 -9.95 -18.24 7.38
CA GLU A 92 -10.11 -17.17 6.42
C GLU A 92 -9.22 -15.97 6.74
N LEU A 93 -9.14 -15.58 8.02
CA LEU A 93 -8.26 -14.50 8.47
C LEU A 93 -6.79 -14.84 8.23
N GLN A 94 -6.38 -16.08 8.54
CA GLN A 94 -5.00 -16.51 8.32
C GLN A 94 -4.62 -16.48 6.86
N ASP A 95 -5.52 -16.93 5.98
CA ASP A 95 -5.29 -16.92 4.53
C ASP A 95 -5.17 -15.49 4.01
N LEU A 96 -6.01 -14.58 4.48
CA LEU A 96 -5.95 -13.16 4.13
C LEU A 96 -4.65 -12.51 4.61
N ILE A 97 -4.25 -12.80 5.84
CA ILE A 97 -2.99 -12.26 6.41
C ILE A 97 -1.80 -12.71 5.55
N LYS A 98 -1.78 -13.98 5.16
CA LYS A 98 -0.72 -14.50 4.30
C LYS A 98 -0.69 -13.79 2.94
N GLU A 99 -1.84 -13.64 2.32
CA GLU A 99 -1.96 -12.95 1.03
C GLU A 99 -1.50 -11.49 1.15
N ILE A 100 -1.93 -10.80 2.21
CA ILE A 100 -1.56 -9.41 2.47
C ILE A 100 -0.04 -9.29 2.72
N THR A 101 0.54 -10.23 3.47
CA THR A 101 1.98 -10.27 3.70
C THR A 101 2.74 -10.37 2.38
N ASP A 102 2.35 -11.28 1.51
CA ASP A 102 2.98 -11.46 0.21
C ASP A 102 2.84 -10.20 -0.66
N LEU A 103 1.66 -9.57 -0.65
CA LEU A 103 1.42 -8.33 -1.38
C LEU A 103 2.25 -7.17 -0.82
N SER A 104 2.38 -7.08 0.50
CA SER A 104 3.19 -6.04 1.15
C SER A 104 4.66 -6.16 0.77
N VAL A 105 5.20 -7.38 0.75
CA VAL A 105 6.58 -7.62 0.31
C VAL A 105 6.76 -7.21 -1.14
N LYS A 106 5.80 -7.58 -2.00
CA LYS A 106 5.81 -7.21 -3.42
C LYS A 106 5.79 -5.69 -3.61
N VAL A 107 4.91 -4.99 -2.89
CA VAL A 107 4.79 -3.53 -2.98
C VAL A 107 6.10 -2.86 -2.52
N GLN A 108 6.68 -3.32 -1.42
CA GLN A 108 7.95 -2.78 -0.93
C GLN A 108 9.09 -2.96 -1.94
N ALA A 109 9.16 -4.13 -2.57
CA ALA A 109 10.15 -4.40 -3.62
C ALA A 109 9.94 -3.47 -4.83
N GLN A 110 8.67 -3.26 -5.22
CA GLN A 110 8.33 -2.33 -6.29
C GLN A 110 8.74 -0.90 -5.94
N GLU A 111 8.49 -0.46 -4.69
CA GLU A 111 8.88 0.89 -4.25
C GLU A 111 10.38 1.10 -4.33
N LEU A 112 11.17 0.12 -3.89
CA LEU A 112 12.63 0.21 -3.97
C LEU A 112 13.12 0.32 -5.42
N ARG A 113 12.58 -0.52 -6.30
CA ARG A 113 12.89 -0.50 -7.73
C ARG A 113 12.50 0.84 -8.36
N ASN A 114 11.29 1.28 -8.09
CA ASN A 114 10.75 2.50 -8.69
C ASN A 114 11.52 3.74 -8.23
N LYS A 115 11.94 3.77 -6.97
CA LYS A 115 12.74 4.86 -6.44
C LYS A 115 13.99 5.10 -7.28
N VAL A 116 14.64 4.03 -7.71
CA VAL A 116 15.84 4.11 -8.55
C VAL A 116 15.51 4.66 -9.94
N VAL A 117 14.53 4.03 -10.64
CA VAL A 117 14.23 4.40 -12.03
C VAL A 117 13.57 5.77 -12.13
N VAL A 118 12.68 6.10 -11.19
CA VAL A 118 12.02 7.41 -11.13
C VAL A 118 13.05 8.50 -10.82
N GLY A 119 13.97 8.22 -9.91
CA GLY A 119 15.07 9.14 -9.59
C GLY A 119 15.95 9.43 -10.80
N ARG A 120 16.27 8.40 -11.59
CA ARG A 120 17.02 8.56 -12.84
C ARG A 120 16.27 9.45 -13.83
N LYS A 121 14.96 9.23 -13.94
CA LYS A 121 14.10 10.03 -14.83
C LYS A 121 14.13 11.50 -14.44
N PHE A 122 13.97 11.80 -13.15
CA PHE A 122 14.00 13.17 -12.65
C PHE A 122 15.36 13.82 -12.87
N ASN A 123 16.45 13.10 -12.64
CA ASN A 123 17.80 13.60 -12.87
C ASN A 123 18.06 13.91 -14.34
N LYS A 124 17.56 13.04 -15.23
CA LYS A 124 17.66 13.25 -16.67
C LYS A 124 16.89 14.50 -17.11
N MET A 125 15.68 14.70 -16.55
CA MET A 125 14.89 15.91 -16.81
C MET A 125 15.56 17.17 -16.30
N LYS A 126 16.22 17.10 -15.15
CA LYS A 126 16.97 18.23 -14.56
C LYS A 126 18.16 18.69 -15.41
N ALA A 127 18.74 17.77 -16.18
CA ALA A 127 19.84 18.11 -17.07
C ALA A 127 19.42 19.09 -18.18
N ASP A 128 18.11 19.15 -18.47
CA ASP A 128 17.52 20.11 -19.40
C ASP A 128 16.98 21.30 -18.58
N ILE A 129 17.50 22.50 -18.85
CA ILE A 129 17.13 23.71 -18.11
C ILE A 129 15.62 23.97 -18.15
N GLN A 130 14.97 23.68 -19.28
CA GLN A 130 13.52 23.88 -19.44
C GLN A 130 12.70 22.96 -18.54
N ASN A 131 13.23 21.80 -18.18
CA ASN A 131 12.52 20.76 -17.42
C ASN A 131 12.91 20.71 -15.93
N ALA A 132 13.93 21.49 -15.50
CA ALA A 132 14.43 21.42 -14.14
C ALA A 132 13.35 21.71 -13.09
N LYS A 133 12.53 22.72 -13.32
CA LYS A 133 11.45 23.11 -12.41
C LYS A 133 10.36 22.05 -12.32
N ARG A 134 9.97 21.49 -13.47
CA ARG A 134 9.00 20.36 -13.54
C ARG A 134 9.51 19.16 -12.77
N SER A 135 10.78 18.80 -12.99
CA SER A 135 11.40 17.66 -12.33
C SER A 135 11.41 17.81 -10.82
N THR A 136 11.80 18.98 -10.30
CA THR A 136 11.81 19.24 -8.86
C THR A 136 10.41 19.12 -8.26
N LYS A 137 9.42 19.68 -8.92
CA LYS A 137 8.03 19.64 -8.45
C LYS A 137 7.49 18.22 -8.39
N MET A 138 7.73 17.43 -9.44
CA MET A 138 7.29 16.02 -9.48
C MET A 138 8.04 15.17 -8.47
N ALA A 139 9.35 15.39 -8.33
CA ALA A 139 10.16 14.66 -7.35
C ALA A 139 9.64 14.89 -5.94
N ASN A 140 9.34 16.13 -5.57
CA ASN A 140 8.80 16.46 -4.25
C ASN A 140 7.48 15.73 -3.99
N ALA A 141 6.57 15.73 -4.97
CA ALA A 141 5.30 15.05 -4.85
C ALA A 141 5.47 13.53 -4.71
N TYR A 142 6.32 12.94 -5.54
CA TYR A 142 6.55 11.49 -5.54
C TYR A 142 7.18 11.03 -4.22
N TYR A 143 8.26 11.69 -3.79
CA TYR A 143 8.97 11.25 -2.58
C TYR A 143 8.17 11.49 -1.30
N LYS A 144 7.29 12.49 -1.28
CA LYS A 144 6.39 12.72 -0.17
C LYS A 144 5.45 11.52 0.03
N VAL A 145 4.86 11.03 -1.06
CA VAL A 145 3.97 9.86 -1.02
C VAL A 145 4.75 8.60 -0.65
N GLN A 146 5.94 8.42 -1.24
CA GLN A 146 6.77 7.24 -0.95
C GLN A 146 7.17 7.17 0.52
N ARG A 147 7.51 8.30 1.14
CA ARG A 147 7.85 8.32 2.57
C ARG A 147 6.69 7.82 3.43
N ASN A 148 5.46 8.16 3.06
CA ASN A 148 4.28 7.72 3.81
C ASN A 148 4.12 6.20 3.74
N ILE A 149 4.39 5.58 2.59
CA ILE A 149 4.29 4.13 2.47
C ILE A 149 5.43 3.41 3.19
N ASP A 150 6.64 4.00 3.19
CA ASP A 150 7.79 3.45 3.90
C ASP A 150 7.55 3.37 5.40
N TYR A 151 6.76 4.31 5.95
CA TYR A 151 6.43 4.36 7.37
C TYR A 151 5.11 3.67 7.72
N THR A 152 4.41 3.09 6.73
CA THR A 152 3.16 2.39 6.99
C THR A 152 3.43 1.16 7.87
N PRO A 153 2.78 1.04 9.04
CA PRO A 153 2.98 -0.11 9.93
C PRO A 153 2.60 -1.41 9.27
N GLN A 154 3.43 -2.42 9.46
CA GLN A 154 3.16 -3.79 9.03
C GLN A 154 2.51 -4.54 10.17
N PHE A 155 1.19 -4.53 10.23
CA PHE A 155 0.47 -5.13 11.35
C PHE A 155 0.74 -6.64 11.52
N MET A 156 1.21 -7.32 10.46
CA MET A 156 1.58 -8.72 10.53
C MET A 156 2.67 -8.98 11.56
N ASP A 157 3.56 -8.03 11.79
CA ASP A 157 4.62 -8.15 12.78
C ASP A 157 4.07 -8.22 14.19
N LYS A 158 2.91 -7.63 14.41
CA LYS A 158 2.23 -7.63 15.71
C LYS A 158 1.49 -8.93 16.00
N LYS A 159 1.29 -9.77 15.00
CA LYS A 159 0.55 -11.02 15.10
C LYS A 159 1.41 -12.22 15.49
N LYS A 160 2.68 -12.05 15.43
CA LYS A 160 3.67 -13.08 15.82
C LYS A 160 3.97 -13.04 17.33
#